data_21155c4da59491f2ba7ce6b2922bc29a
#
_entry.id   21155c4da59491f2ba7ce6b2922bc29a
#
_cell.length_a   1.000
_cell.length_b   1.000
_cell.length_c   1.000
_cell.angle_alpha   90.00
_cell.angle_beta   90.00
_cell.angle_gamma   90.00
#
_symmetry.space_group_name_H-M   'P 1'
#
loop_
_entity.id
_entity.type
_entity.pdbx_description
1 polymer ?
#
loop_
_entity_poly.entity_id
_entity_poly.type
_entity_poly.pdbx_seq_one_letter_code
_entity_poly.pdbx_strand_id
1 'polypeptide(L)'
;IGSWFFGGNMLFSDFAIRDYHNKKGFFYKALFMEVYHSWIPYVFVVIVLLLVFWSYFRNFKNKYVQILMISFFVDIVIHCILKFGLHTSYIYGGHFVFVFPLMIGWLFYSYENSPKILTLLYSTVVILLVYLALNNIFRMQEFFLFLDQYYI
;
A
#
# COMPACT_ATOMS: atom_id res chain seq x y z
N ILE A 1 -6.60 5.43 8.05
CA ILE A 1 -6.26 5.81 6.66
C ILE A 1 -5.02 5.04 6.19
N GLY A 2 -3.91 5.05 6.95
CA GLY A 2 -2.65 4.39 6.53
C GLY A 2 -2.81 2.91 6.24
N SER A 3 -3.36 2.13 7.16
CA SER A 3 -3.60 0.70 6.97
C SER A 3 -4.65 0.42 5.88
N TRP A 4 -5.66 1.26 5.74
CA TRP A 4 -6.64 1.12 4.67
C TRP A 4 -6.02 1.33 3.30
N PHE A 5 -5.18 2.36 3.15
CA PHE A 5 -4.56 2.71 1.87
C PHE A 5 -3.49 1.70 1.45
N PHE A 6 -2.69 1.21 2.39
CA PHE A 6 -1.53 0.36 2.10
C PHE A 6 -1.74 -1.10 2.53
N GLY A 7 -2.54 -1.34 3.57
CA GLY A 7 -2.63 -2.62 4.25
C GLY A 7 -3.29 -3.75 3.48
N GLY A 8 -4.07 -3.44 2.45
CA GLY A 8 -4.72 -4.47 1.63
C GLY A 8 -4.13 -4.63 0.24
N ASN A 9 -3.28 -3.69 -0.19
CA ASN A 9 -2.90 -3.58 -1.60
C ASN A 9 -1.39 -3.56 -1.82
N MET A 10 -0.62 -3.18 -0.83
CA MET A 10 0.83 -3.06 -0.94
C MET A 10 1.52 -3.77 0.22
N LEU A 11 1.37 -3.27 1.43
CA LEU A 11 1.95 -3.84 2.64
C LEU A 11 0.83 -4.41 3.50
N PHE A 12 0.63 -5.73 3.48
CA PHE A 12 -0.47 -6.37 4.18
C PHE A 12 -0.46 -6.05 5.67
N SER A 13 -1.63 -5.65 6.17
CA SER A 13 -1.84 -5.40 7.60
C SER A 13 -2.17 -6.69 8.35
N ASP A 14 -2.27 -6.58 9.65
CA ASP A 14 -2.67 -7.69 10.51
C ASP A 14 -4.09 -8.16 10.17
N PHE A 15 -4.32 -9.46 10.24
CA PHE A 15 -5.62 -10.05 10.01
C PHE A 15 -6.33 -10.32 11.33
N ALA A 16 -7.65 -10.06 11.38
CA ALA A 16 -8.51 -10.44 12.49
C ALA A 16 -9.65 -11.34 12.00
N ILE A 17 -9.85 -12.43 12.70
CA ILE A 17 -10.96 -13.34 12.43
C ILE A 17 -12.18 -12.85 13.22
N ARG A 18 -13.28 -12.60 12.54
CA ARG A 18 -14.53 -12.16 13.15
C ARG A 18 -15.70 -12.99 12.67
N ASP A 19 -16.65 -13.22 13.57
CA ASP A 19 -17.93 -13.82 13.19
C ASP A 19 -18.74 -12.76 12.43
N TYR A 20 -19.17 -13.11 11.24
CA TYR A 20 -20.02 -12.25 10.44
C TYR A 20 -21.44 -12.81 10.41
N HIS A 21 -22.40 -11.99 10.83
CA HIS A 21 -23.81 -12.29 10.80
C HIS A 21 -24.48 -11.52 9.66
N ASN A 22 -24.97 -12.24 8.66
CA ASN A 22 -25.78 -11.62 7.64
C ASN A 22 -27.24 -11.49 8.16
N LYS A 23 -27.93 -10.43 7.74
CA LYS A 23 -29.38 -10.23 7.99
C LYS A 23 -30.26 -11.41 7.55
N LYS A 24 -29.75 -12.31 6.69
CA LYS A 24 -30.40 -13.55 6.23
C LYS A 24 -30.10 -14.78 7.10
N GLY A 25 -29.45 -14.62 8.26
CA GLY A 25 -29.17 -15.71 9.19
C GLY A 25 -27.97 -16.58 8.84
N PHE A 26 -27.14 -16.20 7.85
CA PHE A 26 -25.91 -16.93 7.57
C PHE A 26 -24.81 -16.50 8.54
N PHE A 27 -24.19 -17.49 9.16
CA PHE A 27 -23.05 -17.33 10.06
C PHE A 27 -21.81 -17.85 9.34
N TYR A 28 -20.77 -17.02 9.24
CA TYR A 28 -19.47 -17.45 8.72
C TYR A 28 -18.33 -16.69 9.39
N LYS A 29 -17.19 -17.33 9.43
CA LYS A 29 -15.95 -16.67 9.84
C LYS A 29 -15.45 -15.80 8.69
N ALA A 30 -15.11 -14.57 8.97
CA ALA A 30 -14.58 -13.66 7.98
C ALA A 30 -13.25 -13.08 8.45
N LEU A 31 -12.35 -12.91 7.51
CA LEU A 31 -11.04 -12.31 7.73
C LEU A 31 -11.13 -10.81 7.43
N PHE A 32 -10.78 -9.99 8.41
CA PHE A 32 -10.74 -8.56 8.27
C PHE A 32 -9.30 -8.06 8.40
N MET A 33 -8.94 -7.06 7.60
CA MET A 33 -7.68 -6.35 7.76
C MET A 33 -7.82 -5.28 8.83
N GLU A 34 -6.93 -5.31 9.80
CA GLU A 34 -6.90 -4.35 10.89
C GLU A 34 -5.84 -3.26 10.65
N VAL A 35 -5.74 -2.33 11.59
CA VAL A 35 -4.66 -1.34 11.60
C VAL A 35 -3.34 -2.04 11.93
N TYR A 36 -2.22 -1.50 11.44
CA TYR A 36 -0.92 -2.03 11.83
C TYR A 36 -0.71 -1.90 13.34
N HIS A 37 -0.37 -3.01 14.01
CA HIS A 37 -0.10 -3.02 15.45
C HIS A 37 1.31 -2.52 15.79
N SER A 38 2.24 -2.62 14.83
CA SER A 38 3.63 -2.20 14.99
C SER A 38 3.85 -0.84 14.31
N TRP A 39 4.89 -0.12 14.73
CA TRP A 39 5.28 1.15 14.13
C TRP A 39 6.07 1.00 12.82
N ILE A 40 6.70 -0.16 12.58
CA ILE A 40 7.56 -0.41 11.42
C ILE A 40 6.80 -0.25 10.09
N PRO A 41 5.58 -0.83 9.89
CA PRO A 41 4.78 -0.58 8.69
C PRO A 41 4.48 0.90 8.45
N TYR A 42 4.25 1.68 9.51
CA TYR A 42 4.03 3.12 9.35
C TYR A 42 5.28 3.85 8.86
N VAL A 43 6.47 3.47 9.33
CA VAL A 43 7.74 4.00 8.83
C VAL A 43 7.92 3.65 7.34
N PHE A 44 7.63 2.41 6.95
CA PHE A 44 7.63 1.99 5.54
C PHE A 44 6.74 2.91 4.70
N VAL A 45 5.49 3.10 5.11
CA VAL A 45 4.52 3.97 4.42
C VAL A 45 5.03 5.40 4.30
N VAL A 46 5.58 5.94 5.38
CA VAL A 46 6.15 7.31 5.39
C VAL A 46 7.31 7.42 4.42
N ILE A 47 8.24 6.47 4.39
CA ILE A 47 9.38 6.50 3.47
C ILE A 47 8.90 6.42 2.01
N VAL A 48 7.95 5.52 1.68
CA VAL A 48 7.37 5.43 0.33
C VAL A 48 6.73 6.75 -0.08
N LEU A 49 5.93 7.37 0.79
CA LEU A 49 5.31 8.67 0.51
C LEU A 49 6.35 9.78 0.32
N LEU A 50 7.41 9.80 1.14
CA LEU A 50 8.50 10.77 0.99
C LEU A 50 9.19 10.62 -0.38
N LEU A 51 9.46 9.40 -0.85
CA LEU A 51 10.04 9.15 -2.17
C LEU A 51 9.10 9.64 -3.29
N VAL A 52 7.80 9.39 -3.17
CA VAL A 52 6.78 9.82 -4.14
C VAL A 52 6.70 11.35 -4.20
N PHE A 53 6.61 12.01 -3.05
CA PHE A 53 6.57 13.48 -3.00
C PHE A 53 7.89 14.11 -3.48
N TRP A 54 9.04 13.51 -3.12
CA TRP A 54 10.33 13.94 -3.65
C TRP A 54 10.36 13.86 -5.18
N SER A 55 9.90 12.74 -5.75
CA SER A 55 9.76 12.59 -7.20
C SER A 55 8.86 13.66 -7.80
N TYR A 56 7.69 13.90 -7.20
CA TYR A 56 6.76 14.91 -7.66
C TYR A 56 7.37 16.30 -7.69
N PHE A 57 7.94 16.77 -6.59
CA PHE A 57 8.53 18.11 -6.53
C PHE A 57 9.73 18.28 -7.48
N ARG A 58 10.50 17.22 -7.69
CA ARG A 58 11.63 17.23 -8.62
C ARG A 58 11.17 17.32 -10.08
N ASN A 59 10.05 16.69 -10.41
CA ASN A 59 9.54 16.52 -11.77
C ASN A 59 8.19 17.21 -11.99
N PHE A 60 7.82 18.17 -11.18
CA PHE A 60 6.47 18.72 -11.16
C PHE A 60 6.03 19.35 -12.50
N LYS A 61 6.97 19.78 -13.37
CA LYS A 61 6.69 20.29 -14.73
C LYS A 61 6.40 19.19 -15.74
N ASN A 62 6.68 17.92 -15.41
CA ASN A 62 6.43 16.80 -16.29
C ASN A 62 4.94 16.42 -16.27
N LYS A 63 4.31 16.40 -17.44
CA LYS A 63 2.87 16.11 -17.58
C LYS A 63 2.51 14.70 -17.07
N TYR A 64 3.35 13.69 -17.30
CA TYR A 64 3.10 12.32 -16.80
C TYR A 64 3.11 12.27 -15.27
N VAL A 65 4.08 12.93 -14.65
CA VAL A 65 4.16 13.03 -13.19
C VAL A 65 2.94 13.76 -12.61
N GLN A 66 2.47 14.80 -13.28
CA GLN A 66 1.24 15.50 -12.90
C GLN A 66 0.01 14.58 -12.99
N ILE A 67 -0.14 13.83 -14.10
CA ILE A 67 -1.26 12.89 -14.27
C ILE A 67 -1.25 11.81 -13.18
N LEU A 68 -0.09 11.21 -12.89
CA LEU A 68 0.04 10.23 -11.83
C LEU A 68 -0.37 10.79 -10.47
N MET A 69 0.07 12.03 -10.17
CA MET A 69 -0.24 12.66 -8.91
C MET A 69 -1.71 13.09 -8.79
N ILE A 70 -2.31 13.55 -9.89
CA ILE A 70 -3.76 13.84 -9.94
C ILE A 70 -4.55 12.57 -9.70
N SER A 71 -4.20 11.45 -10.35
CA SER A 71 -4.84 10.16 -10.11
C SER A 71 -4.79 9.77 -8.63
N PHE A 72 -3.62 9.88 -8.01
CA PHE A 72 -3.44 9.60 -6.59
C PHE A 72 -4.31 10.49 -5.70
N PHE A 73 -4.37 11.80 -5.97
CA PHE A 73 -5.21 12.71 -5.20
C PHE A 73 -6.70 12.48 -5.41
N VAL A 74 -7.13 12.12 -6.61
CA VAL A 74 -8.53 11.75 -6.88
C VAL A 74 -8.94 10.55 -6.03
N ASP A 75 -8.09 9.53 -5.94
CA ASP A 75 -8.35 8.37 -5.09
C ASP A 75 -8.41 8.76 -3.59
N ILE A 76 -7.53 9.65 -3.13
CA ILE A 76 -7.60 10.18 -1.76
C ILE A 76 -8.96 10.88 -1.53
N VAL A 77 -9.40 11.73 -2.46
CA VAL A 77 -10.69 12.44 -2.32
C VAL A 77 -11.84 11.45 -2.26
N ILE A 78 -11.90 10.51 -3.20
CA ILE A 78 -12.99 9.52 -3.28
C ILE A 78 -13.05 8.66 -2.01
N HIS A 79 -11.92 8.13 -1.57
CA HIS A 79 -11.89 7.12 -0.51
C HIS A 79 -11.73 7.72 0.89
N CYS A 80 -10.94 8.78 1.06
CA CYS A 80 -10.70 9.36 2.38
C CYS A 80 -11.68 10.48 2.73
N ILE A 81 -12.10 11.33 1.76
CA ILE A 81 -12.99 12.44 2.01
C ILE A 81 -14.44 12.01 1.82
N LEU A 82 -14.78 11.45 0.65
CA LEU A 82 -16.13 10.98 0.35
C LEU A 82 -16.47 9.64 1.02
N LYS A 83 -15.48 8.99 1.64
CA LYS A 83 -15.63 7.71 2.36
C LYS A 83 -16.23 6.58 1.51
N PHE A 84 -16.02 6.62 0.20
CA PHE A 84 -16.52 5.60 -0.71
C PHE A 84 -15.69 4.33 -0.60
N GLY A 85 -16.34 3.17 -0.50
CA GLY A 85 -15.68 1.87 -0.54
C GLY A 85 -14.80 1.51 0.66
N LEU A 86 -14.99 2.16 1.82
CA LEU A 86 -14.18 1.91 3.02
C LEU A 86 -14.29 0.48 3.57
N HIS A 87 -15.38 -0.23 3.22
CA HIS A 87 -15.60 -1.61 3.68
C HIS A 87 -14.81 -2.65 2.90
N THR A 88 -14.29 -2.30 1.71
CA THR A 88 -13.58 -3.21 0.79
C THR A 88 -12.28 -2.58 0.31
N SER A 89 -11.44 -2.21 1.25
CA SER A 89 -10.15 -1.51 1.00
C SER A 89 -9.26 -2.21 -0.02
N TYR A 90 -9.21 -3.54 0.01
CA TYR A 90 -8.40 -4.36 -0.90
C TYR A 90 -8.89 -4.31 -2.36
N ILE A 91 -10.18 -4.03 -2.61
CA ILE A 91 -10.70 -3.90 -3.98
C ILE A 91 -10.34 -2.52 -4.56
N TYR A 92 -10.60 -1.46 -3.80
CA TYR A 92 -10.46 -0.09 -4.28
C TYR A 92 -9.03 0.45 -4.19
N GLY A 93 -8.21 -0.07 -3.30
CA GLY A 93 -6.83 0.38 -3.15
C GLY A 93 -5.91 -0.02 -4.30
N GLY A 94 -6.30 -0.99 -5.14
CA GLY A 94 -5.53 -1.39 -6.32
C GLY A 94 -5.38 -0.29 -7.37
N HIS A 95 -6.29 0.67 -7.41
CA HIS A 95 -6.33 1.72 -8.43
C HIS A 95 -5.15 2.69 -8.37
N PHE A 96 -4.55 2.89 -7.21
CA PHE A 96 -3.45 3.86 -7.05
C PHE A 96 -2.08 3.23 -6.81
N VAL A 97 -2.00 1.92 -6.55
CA VAL A 97 -0.73 1.25 -6.21
C VAL A 97 0.33 1.43 -7.29
N PHE A 98 -0.08 1.46 -8.57
CA PHE A 98 0.84 1.67 -9.69
C PHE A 98 1.53 3.05 -9.68
N VAL A 99 0.96 4.04 -9.00
CA VAL A 99 1.54 5.39 -8.92
C VAL A 99 2.90 5.35 -8.21
N PHE A 100 3.04 4.54 -7.16
CA PHE A 100 4.26 4.47 -6.36
C PHE A 100 5.49 4.03 -7.17
N PRO A 101 5.51 2.87 -7.84
CA PRO A 101 6.66 2.44 -8.62
C PRO A 101 6.94 3.37 -9.79
N LEU A 102 5.94 3.94 -10.45
CA LEU A 102 6.14 4.87 -11.55
C LEU A 102 6.76 6.19 -11.06
N MET A 103 6.30 6.73 -9.94
CA MET A 103 6.89 7.94 -9.34
C MET A 103 8.33 7.69 -8.88
N ILE A 104 8.60 6.56 -8.25
CA ILE A 104 9.96 6.17 -7.86
C ILE A 104 10.85 6.01 -9.10
N GLY A 105 10.35 5.41 -10.18
CA GLY A 105 11.06 5.32 -11.46
C GLY A 105 11.46 6.69 -12.01
N TRP A 106 10.55 7.67 -11.98
CA TRP A 106 10.87 9.05 -12.35
C TRP A 106 11.90 9.69 -11.43
N LEU A 107 11.92 9.34 -10.16
CA LEU A 107 12.96 9.83 -9.23
C LEU A 107 14.34 9.29 -9.63
N PHE A 108 14.45 8.00 -9.96
CA PHE A 108 15.69 7.41 -10.47
C PHE A 108 16.15 8.11 -11.75
N TYR A 109 15.26 8.29 -12.71
CA TYR A 109 15.56 8.99 -13.96
C TYR A 109 16.08 10.42 -13.72
N SER A 110 15.49 11.13 -12.75
CA SER A 110 15.92 12.51 -12.40
C SER A 110 17.33 12.61 -11.84
N TYR A 111 17.90 11.51 -11.36
CA TYR A 111 19.23 11.45 -10.76
C TYR A 111 20.18 10.50 -11.49
N GLU A 112 19.89 10.17 -12.76
CA GLU A 112 20.71 9.25 -13.57
C GLU A 112 22.20 9.63 -13.63
N ASN A 113 22.52 10.92 -13.57
CA ASN A 113 23.87 11.46 -13.59
C ASN A 113 24.48 11.66 -12.18
N SER A 114 23.83 11.19 -11.12
CA SER A 114 24.25 11.43 -9.73
C SER A 114 24.47 10.11 -9.00
N PRO A 115 25.63 9.44 -9.14
CA PRO A 115 25.83 8.08 -8.63
C PRO A 115 25.63 7.94 -7.12
N LYS A 116 25.98 8.96 -6.34
CA LYS A 116 25.78 8.93 -4.87
C LYS A 116 24.30 8.88 -4.50
N ILE A 117 23.46 9.68 -5.19
CA ILE A 117 22.02 9.70 -4.93
C ILE A 117 21.37 8.40 -5.44
N LEU A 118 21.80 7.92 -6.62
CA LEU A 118 21.33 6.64 -7.14
C LEU A 118 21.62 5.49 -6.19
N THR A 119 22.84 5.41 -5.65
CA THR A 119 23.20 4.37 -4.68
C THR A 119 22.30 4.44 -3.44
N LEU A 120 22.05 5.65 -2.92
CA LEU A 120 21.14 5.82 -1.79
C LEU A 120 19.71 5.36 -2.12
N LEU A 121 19.19 5.77 -3.29
CA LEU A 121 17.85 5.37 -3.74
C LEU A 121 17.73 3.86 -3.92
N TYR A 122 18.73 3.22 -4.59
CA TYR A 122 18.77 1.77 -4.75
C TYR A 122 18.78 1.06 -3.40
N SER A 123 19.66 1.45 -2.48
CA SER A 123 19.72 0.84 -1.15
C SER A 123 18.40 0.98 -0.40
N THR A 124 17.78 2.16 -0.44
CA THR A 124 16.49 2.42 0.20
C THR A 124 15.40 1.55 -0.40
N VAL A 125 15.28 1.50 -1.73
CA VAL A 125 14.24 0.71 -2.40
C VAL A 125 14.45 -0.79 -2.17
N VAL A 126 15.69 -1.29 -2.19
CA VAL A 126 15.98 -2.70 -1.90
C VAL A 126 15.56 -3.06 -0.48
N ILE A 127 15.88 -2.23 0.52
CA ILE A 127 15.45 -2.46 1.91
C ILE A 127 13.93 -2.50 2.02
N LEU A 128 13.24 -1.55 1.37
CA LEU A 128 11.78 -1.51 1.34
C LEU A 128 11.19 -2.76 0.67
N LEU A 129 11.76 -3.22 -0.45
CA LEU A 129 11.28 -4.42 -1.16
C LEU A 129 11.49 -5.69 -0.34
N VAL A 130 12.64 -5.84 0.32
CA VAL A 130 12.90 -6.98 1.21
C VAL A 130 11.90 -7.00 2.36
N TYR A 131 11.69 -5.86 3.01
CA TYR A 131 10.70 -5.75 4.08
C TYR A 131 9.28 -6.06 3.60
N LEU A 132 8.88 -5.50 2.45
CA LEU A 132 7.58 -5.74 1.82
C LEU A 132 7.37 -7.24 1.55
N ALA A 133 8.35 -7.90 0.94
CA ALA A 133 8.28 -9.32 0.61
C ALA A 133 8.14 -10.18 1.87
N LEU A 134 8.98 -9.95 2.87
CA LEU A 134 8.94 -10.71 4.12
C LEU A 134 7.61 -10.51 4.87
N ASN A 135 7.16 -9.28 4.99
CA ASN A 135 5.87 -8.98 5.62
C ASN A 135 4.71 -9.68 4.90
N ASN A 136 4.66 -9.53 3.57
CA ASN A 136 3.54 -10.06 2.80
C ASN A 136 3.55 -11.60 2.74
N ILE A 137 4.71 -12.25 2.68
CA ILE A 137 4.82 -13.72 2.78
C ILE A 137 4.30 -14.19 4.13
N PHE A 138 4.70 -13.54 5.22
CA PHE A 138 4.23 -13.89 6.56
C PHE A 138 2.71 -13.75 6.70
N ARG A 139 2.16 -12.63 6.20
CA ARG A 139 0.69 -12.41 6.22
C ARG A 139 -0.09 -13.38 5.32
N MET A 140 0.48 -13.76 4.18
CA MET A 140 -0.12 -14.78 3.33
C MET A 140 -0.13 -16.15 4.00
N GLN A 141 0.89 -16.51 4.78
CA GLN A 141 0.86 -17.75 5.57
C GLN A 141 -0.28 -17.73 6.60
N GLU A 142 -0.50 -16.61 7.32
CA GLU A 142 -1.64 -16.46 8.23
C GLU A 142 -2.97 -16.66 7.50
N PHE A 143 -3.10 -16.10 6.30
CA PHE A 143 -4.30 -16.25 5.48
C PHE A 143 -4.53 -17.71 5.07
N PHE A 144 -3.51 -18.44 4.64
CA PHE A 144 -3.64 -19.85 4.28
C PHE A 144 -3.99 -20.73 5.49
N LEU A 145 -3.40 -20.46 6.65
CA LEU A 145 -3.77 -21.16 7.89
C LEU A 145 -5.24 -20.91 8.28
N PHE A 146 -5.73 -19.70 8.06
CA PHE A 146 -7.14 -19.41 8.25
C PHE A 146 -8.04 -20.20 7.30
N LEU A 147 -7.68 -20.29 6.00
CA LEU A 147 -8.46 -21.06 5.04
C LEU A 147 -8.50 -22.55 5.41
N ASP A 148 -7.35 -23.13 5.76
CA ASP A 148 -7.25 -24.53 6.17
C ASP A 148 -8.10 -24.83 7.41
N GLN A 149 -8.09 -23.93 8.38
CA GLN A 149 -8.84 -24.11 9.64
C GLN A 149 -10.36 -23.99 9.49
N TYR A 150 -10.87 -23.16 8.56
CA TYR A 150 -12.29 -22.81 8.53
C TYR A 150 -13.01 -23.16 7.24
N TYR A 151 -12.31 -23.54 6.17
CA TYR A 151 -12.90 -23.76 4.84
C TYR A 151 -12.44 -25.04 4.14
N ILE A 152 -11.42 -25.74 4.63
CA ILE A 152 -10.94 -27.01 4.13
C ILE A 152 -11.12 -28.08 5.21
#